data_2fd9b65fe506b4233677f03c72bb052a
#
_entry.id   2fd9b65fe506b4233677f03c72bb052a
#
_cell.length_a   1.000
_cell.length_b   1.000
_cell.length_c   1.000
_cell.angle_alpha   90.00
_cell.angle_beta   90.00
_cell.angle_gamma   90.00
#
_symmetry.space_group_name_H-M   'P 1'
#
loop_
_entity.id
_entity.type
_entity.pdbx_description
1 polymer ?
#
loop_
_entity_poly.entity_id
_entity_poly.type
_entity_poly.pdbx_seq_one_letter_code
_entity_poly.pdbx_strand_id
1 'polypeptide(L)'
;MNKKERVAFVAETLERLYPETPVPLDHTDPYTLLIAVLLSAQCTDERVNKITPHLFERANTPQQMVLLSIDEIREIIKPCGLSPFKSKAIHGLSEILIEKYEGEVPQSFEALEALPGVGHKTASVVMSQAFGVPAFPVDTHIHRLATRWKLTNGKNVEQTEKDLKRLFPKEIWNKLHLQIIFFGREYCPARGHKIEDCLICREVL
;
A
#
# COMPACT_ATOMS: atom_id res chain seq x y z
N MET A 1 -27.72 -5.03 -13.03
CA MET A 1 -26.46 -4.63 -13.68
C MET A 1 -25.59 -5.87 -13.92
N ASN A 2 -25.16 -6.14 -15.15
CA ASN A 2 -24.24 -7.23 -15.45
C ASN A 2 -22.79 -6.89 -15.00
N LYS A 3 -21.86 -7.87 -15.07
CA LYS A 3 -20.50 -7.68 -14.55
C LYS A 3 -19.72 -6.58 -15.30
N LYS A 4 -19.89 -6.47 -16.61
CA LYS A 4 -19.20 -5.48 -17.43
C LYS A 4 -19.69 -4.04 -17.14
N GLU A 5 -21.00 -3.87 -17.03
CA GLU A 5 -21.62 -2.60 -16.64
C GLU A 5 -21.19 -2.17 -15.24
N ARG A 6 -21.08 -3.10 -14.31
CA ARG A 6 -20.62 -2.85 -12.93
C ARG A 6 -19.16 -2.38 -12.89
N VAL A 7 -18.29 -3.03 -13.65
CA VAL A 7 -16.88 -2.62 -13.76
C VAL A 7 -16.76 -1.19 -14.30
N ALA A 8 -17.48 -0.86 -15.37
CA ALA A 8 -17.48 0.48 -15.94
C ALA A 8 -18.02 1.51 -14.95
N PHE A 9 -19.16 1.25 -14.33
CA PHE A 9 -19.77 2.15 -13.35
C PHE A 9 -18.86 2.42 -12.15
N VAL A 10 -18.20 1.38 -11.62
CA VAL A 10 -17.24 1.53 -10.52
C VAL A 10 -16.08 2.41 -10.93
N ALA A 11 -15.45 2.15 -12.09
CA ALA A 11 -14.32 2.93 -12.57
C ALA A 11 -14.69 4.40 -12.80
N GLU A 12 -15.81 4.68 -13.49
CA GLU A 12 -16.28 6.02 -13.76
C GLU A 12 -16.63 6.80 -12.47
N THR A 13 -17.27 6.13 -11.52
CA THR A 13 -17.62 6.74 -10.24
C THR A 13 -16.38 7.11 -9.44
N LEU A 14 -15.41 6.21 -9.37
CA LEU A 14 -14.15 6.44 -8.66
C LEU A 14 -13.31 7.54 -9.34
N GLU A 15 -13.26 7.56 -10.68
CA GLU A 15 -12.55 8.60 -11.42
C GLU A 15 -13.15 9.99 -11.21
N ARG A 16 -14.47 10.08 -11.15
CA ARG A 16 -15.18 11.33 -10.88
C ARG A 16 -14.94 11.85 -9.45
N LEU A 17 -14.88 10.93 -8.47
CA LEU A 17 -14.72 11.31 -7.05
C LEU A 17 -13.26 11.61 -6.71
N TYR A 18 -12.32 10.89 -7.31
CA TYR A 18 -10.90 10.96 -7.01
C TYR A 18 -10.08 11.11 -8.30
N PRO A 19 -10.18 12.27 -9.00
CA PRO A 19 -9.40 12.52 -10.20
C PRO A 19 -7.90 12.54 -9.92
N GLU A 20 -7.51 12.92 -8.68
CA GLU A 20 -6.14 12.91 -8.16
C GLU A 20 -6.01 11.90 -7.03
N THR A 21 -4.91 11.15 -7.03
CA THR A 21 -4.64 10.13 -6.01
C THR A 21 -3.23 10.30 -5.44
N PRO A 22 -3.01 11.31 -4.58
CA PRO A 22 -1.71 11.50 -3.95
C PRO A 22 -1.35 10.28 -3.09
N VAL A 23 -0.05 9.94 -3.07
CA VAL A 23 0.45 8.86 -2.21
C VAL A 23 0.24 9.26 -0.75
N PRO A 24 -0.44 8.43 0.07
CA PRO A 24 -0.80 8.81 1.44
C PRO A 24 0.38 8.90 2.41
N LEU A 25 1.50 8.23 2.09
CA LEU A 25 2.70 8.17 2.92
C LEU A 25 3.72 9.20 2.45
N ASP A 26 4.16 10.07 3.36
CA ASP A 26 5.18 11.07 3.09
C ASP A 26 6.54 10.40 2.85
N HIS A 27 7.18 10.76 1.74
CA HIS A 27 8.47 10.23 1.33
C HIS A 27 9.17 11.18 0.36
N THR A 28 10.48 11.01 0.17
CA THR A 28 11.28 11.81 -0.75
C THR A 28 11.88 11.00 -1.90
N ASP A 29 11.98 9.69 -1.72
CA ASP A 29 12.65 8.76 -2.64
C ASP A 29 12.13 7.32 -2.44
N PRO A 30 12.55 6.34 -3.29
CA PRO A 30 12.09 4.95 -3.16
C PRO A 30 12.45 4.29 -1.82
N TYR A 31 13.58 4.66 -1.19
CA TYR A 31 13.98 4.08 0.08
C TYR A 31 13.09 4.56 1.23
N THR A 32 12.88 5.86 1.34
CA THR A 32 12.00 6.43 2.37
C THR A 32 10.55 5.97 2.19
N LEU A 33 10.08 5.78 0.94
CA LEU A 33 8.79 5.14 0.67
C LEU A 33 8.76 3.69 1.16
N LEU A 34 9.78 2.87 0.85
CA LEU A 34 9.86 1.47 1.29
C LEU A 34 9.76 1.37 2.81
N ILE A 35 10.50 2.22 3.54
CA ILE A 35 10.44 2.27 5.01
C ILE A 35 9.05 2.69 5.50
N ALA A 36 8.45 3.73 4.92
CA ALA A 36 7.13 4.21 5.30
C ALA A 36 6.05 3.14 5.06
N VAL A 37 6.10 2.43 3.93
CA VAL A 37 5.17 1.31 3.62
C VAL A 37 5.37 0.14 4.58
N LEU A 38 6.61 -0.22 4.94
CA LEU A 38 6.87 -1.24 5.96
C LEU A 38 6.29 -0.82 7.32
N LEU A 39 6.45 0.45 7.70
CA LEU A 39 5.90 0.98 8.95
C LEU A 39 4.36 1.01 8.95
N SER A 40 3.71 1.15 7.80
CA SER A 40 2.24 1.19 7.70
C SER A 40 1.56 -0.16 7.97
N ALA A 41 2.30 -1.26 8.03
CA ALA A 41 1.75 -2.56 8.42
C ALA A 41 1.13 -2.49 9.83
N GLN A 42 -0.20 -2.68 9.91
CA GLN A 42 -1.00 -2.54 11.15
C GLN A 42 -0.85 -1.16 11.84
N CYS A 43 -0.62 -0.11 11.06
CA CYS A 43 -0.50 1.27 11.52
C CYS A 43 -1.22 2.20 10.54
N THR A 44 -1.78 3.30 11.04
CA THR A 44 -2.41 4.30 10.19
C THR A 44 -1.38 5.16 9.46
N ASP A 45 -1.69 5.59 8.23
CA ASP A 45 -0.80 6.47 7.44
C ASP A 45 -0.48 7.76 8.21
N GLU A 46 -1.48 8.36 8.87
CA GLU A 46 -1.30 9.55 9.71
C GLU A 46 -0.25 9.35 10.81
N ARG A 47 -0.25 8.20 11.46
CA ARG A 47 0.74 7.89 12.50
C ARG A 47 2.12 7.65 11.91
N VAL A 48 2.20 6.97 10.78
CA VAL A 48 3.47 6.79 10.06
C VAL A 48 4.05 8.15 9.70
N ASN A 49 3.26 9.05 9.08
CA ASN A 49 3.69 10.38 8.68
C ASN A 49 4.10 11.29 9.85
N LYS A 50 3.60 11.03 11.07
CA LYS A 50 4.08 11.72 12.30
C LYS A 50 5.43 11.20 12.80
N ILE A 51 5.75 9.94 12.52
CA ILE A 51 6.95 9.29 13.07
C ILE A 51 8.12 9.30 12.10
N THR A 52 7.86 9.12 10.80
CA THR A 52 8.92 9.04 9.77
C THR A 52 9.83 10.26 9.73
N PRO A 53 9.40 11.52 9.96
CA PRO A 53 10.31 12.65 10.02
C PRO A 53 11.40 12.49 11.08
N HIS A 54 11.06 11.98 12.27
CA HIS A 54 12.03 11.76 13.35
C HIS A 54 13.06 10.67 13.00
N LEU A 55 12.64 9.65 12.25
CA LEU A 55 13.56 8.61 11.78
C LEU A 55 14.43 9.14 10.64
N PHE A 56 13.84 9.83 9.67
CA PHE A 56 14.54 10.29 8.47
C PHE A 56 15.46 11.49 8.72
N GLU A 57 15.21 12.27 9.76
CA GLU A 57 16.16 13.30 10.23
C GLU A 57 17.48 12.66 10.70
N ARG A 58 17.43 11.45 11.27
CA ARG A 58 18.63 10.72 11.71
C ARG A 58 19.22 9.83 10.63
N ALA A 59 18.40 9.21 9.80
CA ALA A 59 18.82 8.26 8.78
C ALA A 59 17.77 8.17 7.67
N ASN A 60 18.02 8.77 6.51
CA ASN A 60 17.16 8.74 5.34
C ASN A 60 17.75 7.95 4.16
N THR A 61 18.92 7.32 4.35
CA THR A 61 19.55 6.41 3.39
C THR A 61 19.89 5.07 4.04
N PRO A 62 20.04 3.97 3.26
CA PRO A 62 20.48 2.69 3.81
C PRO A 62 21.79 2.80 4.57
N GLN A 63 22.77 3.58 4.05
CA GLN A 63 24.09 3.76 4.65
C GLN A 63 24.00 4.44 6.04
N GLN A 64 23.11 5.40 6.20
CA GLN A 64 22.89 6.05 7.49
C GLN A 64 22.10 5.15 8.44
N MET A 65 21.13 4.40 7.92
CA MET A 65 20.24 3.55 8.73
C MET A 65 21.00 2.43 9.44
N VAL A 66 21.99 1.83 8.80
CA VAL A 66 22.81 0.78 9.41
C VAL A 66 23.78 1.30 10.50
N LEU A 67 23.97 2.61 10.58
CA LEU A 67 24.75 3.22 11.68
C LEU A 67 23.93 3.37 12.97
N LEU A 68 22.60 3.33 12.87
CA LEU A 68 21.72 3.29 14.03
C LEU A 68 21.63 1.84 14.55
N SER A 69 21.69 1.67 15.85
CA SER A 69 21.39 0.37 16.46
C SER A 69 19.91 0.01 16.25
N ILE A 70 19.61 -1.29 16.24
CA ILE A 70 18.21 -1.78 16.15
C ILE A 70 17.36 -1.21 17.30
N ASP A 71 17.93 -1.01 18.48
CA ASP A 71 17.22 -0.45 19.63
C ASP A 71 16.93 1.05 19.45
N GLU A 72 17.83 1.84 18.85
CA GLU A 72 17.56 3.25 18.51
C GLU A 72 16.42 3.35 17.50
N ILE A 73 16.46 2.56 16.41
CA ILE A 73 15.37 2.51 15.43
C ILE A 73 14.06 2.12 16.14
N ARG A 74 14.10 1.10 17.00
CA ARG A 74 12.93 0.59 17.72
C ARG A 74 12.28 1.65 18.60
N GLU A 75 13.05 2.42 19.34
CA GLU A 75 12.50 3.48 20.19
C GLU A 75 11.83 4.60 19.36
N ILE A 76 12.43 4.99 18.24
CA ILE A 76 11.84 6.00 17.34
C ILE A 76 10.49 5.50 16.77
N ILE A 77 10.45 4.28 16.23
CA ILE A 77 9.27 3.76 15.53
C ILE A 77 8.24 3.10 16.44
N LYS A 78 8.46 3.09 17.76
CA LYS A 78 7.60 2.44 18.76
C LYS A 78 6.11 2.77 18.62
N PRO A 79 5.70 4.03 18.32
CA PRO A 79 4.30 4.37 18.13
C PRO A 79 3.63 3.69 16.93
N CYS A 80 4.40 3.20 15.95
CA CYS A 80 3.88 2.50 14.78
C CYS A 80 3.50 1.03 15.06
N GLY A 81 3.72 0.53 16.28
CA GLY A 81 3.46 -0.87 16.63
C GLY A 81 4.41 -1.86 15.99
N LEU A 82 4.45 -3.09 16.50
CA LEU A 82 5.35 -4.15 16.01
C LEU A 82 6.84 -3.71 15.93
N SER A 83 7.23 -2.74 16.75
CA SER A 83 8.53 -2.09 16.66
C SER A 83 9.73 -3.05 16.79
N PRO A 84 9.70 -4.14 17.60
CA PRO A 84 10.81 -5.09 17.64
C PRO A 84 11.02 -5.85 16.31
N PHE A 85 9.94 -6.15 15.61
CA PHE A 85 10.03 -6.78 14.29
C PHE A 85 10.43 -5.76 13.22
N LYS A 86 9.77 -4.61 13.18
CA LYS A 86 9.99 -3.57 12.19
C LYS A 86 11.40 -2.99 12.25
N SER A 87 11.96 -2.77 13.45
CA SER A 87 13.33 -2.25 13.59
C SER A 87 14.38 -3.21 13.06
N LYS A 88 14.24 -4.51 13.35
CA LYS A 88 15.12 -5.55 12.77
C LYS A 88 14.98 -5.63 11.25
N ALA A 89 13.75 -5.56 10.74
CA ALA A 89 13.49 -5.58 9.31
C ALA A 89 14.11 -4.37 8.61
N ILE A 90 13.92 -3.15 9.14
CA ILE A 90 14.48 -1.91 8.58
C ILE A 90 16.01 -1.96 8.56
N HIS A 91 16.64 -2.37 9.66
CA HIS A 91 18.09 -2.49 9.72
C HIS A 91 18.60 -3.54 8.70
N GLY A 92 18.05 -4.77 8.73
CA GLY A 92 18.50 -5.85 7.87
C GLY A 92 18.23 -5.61 6.38
N LEU A 93 17.08 -4.99 6.00
CA LEU A 93 16.88 -4.64 4.59
C LEU A 93 17.88 -3.58 4.12
N SER A 94 18.27 -2.64 5.00
CA SER A 94 19.26 -1.62 4.66
C SER A 94 20.65 -2.21 4.45
N GLU A 95 21.05 -3.20 5.25
CA GLU A 95 22.28 -3.95 5.03
C GLU A 95 22.26 -4.66 3.66
N ILE A 96 21.17 -5.37 3.34
CA ILE A 96 21.03 -6.07 2.05
C ILE A 96 21.05 -5.10 0.87
N LEU A 97 20.39 -3.92 1.01
CA LEU A 97 20.41 -2.90 -0.04
C LEU A 97 21.85 -2.42 -0.32
N ILE A 98 22.65 -2.21 0.71
CA ILE A 98 24.06 -1.82 0.56
C ILE A 98 24.88 -2.96 -0.09
N GLU A 99 24.74 -4.18 0.42
CA GLU A 99 25.56 -5.30 -0.01
C GLU A 99 25.26 -5.78 -1.44
N LYS A 100 23.98 -5.76 -1.84
CA LYS A 100 23.53 -6.37 -3.10
C LYS A 100 23.06 -5.39 -4.17
N TYR A 101 22.69 -4.17 -3.77
CA TYR A 101 22.04 -3.21 -4.65
C TYR A 101 22.66 -1.79 -4.57
N GLU A 102 23.92 -1.69 -4.10
CA GLU A 102 24.68 -0.44 -4.03
C GLU A 102 23.96 0.68 -3.23
N GLY A 103 23.06 0.30 -2.31
CA GLY A 103 22.26 1.20 -1.51
C GLY A 103 20.96 1.66 -2.20
N GLU A 104 20.66 1.15 -3.39
CA GLU A 104 19.46 1.50 -4.14
C GLU A 104 18.31 0.48 -3.91
N VAL A 105 17.08 0.93 -4.03
CA VAL A 105 15.90 0.04 -3.96
C VAL A 105 15.73 -0.65 -5.31
N PRO A 106 15.75 -2.00 -5.37
CA PRO A 106 15.65 -2.72 -6.63
C PRO A 106 14.25 -2.61 -7.25
N GLN A 107 14.20 -2.37 -8.56
CA GLN A 107 12.95 -2.34 -9.34
C GLN A 107 12.57 -3.76 -9.79
N SER A 108 12.38 -4.67 -8.83
CA SER A 108 12.01 -6.07 -9.06
C SER A 108 11.16 -6.59 -7.91
N PHE A 109 10.02 -7.22 -8.23
CA PHE A 109 9.18 -7.88 -7.23
C PHE A 109 9.94 -8.94 -6.45
N GLU A 110 10.66 -9.81 -7.15
CA GLU A 110 11.44 -10.88 -6.53
C GLU A 110 12.50 -10.34 -5.56
N ALA A 111 13.24 -9.32 -5.98
CA ALA A 111 14.26 -8.70 -5.15
C ALA A 111 13.66 -7.97 -3.93
N LEU A 112 12.54 -7.26 -4.10
CA LEU A 112 11.84 -6.59 -3.00
C LEU A 112 11.26 -7.59 -2.00
N GLU A 113 10.60 -8.65 -2.46
CA GLU A 113 10.00 -9.67 -1.60
C GLU A 113 11.04 -10.51 -0.84
N ALA A 114 12.30 -10.54 -1.32
CA ALA A 114 13.40 -11.15 -0.60
C ALA A 114 13.93 -10.30 0.56
N LEU A 115 13.55 -9.02 0.66
CA LEU A 115 13.97 -8.13 1.74
C LEU A 115 13.20 -8.43 3.05
N PRO A 116 13.86 -8.37 4.21
CA PRO A 116 13.21 -8.53 5.51
C PRO A 116 12.01 -7.59 5.68
N GLY A 117 10.86 -8.15 6.07
CA GLY A 117 9.64 -7.39 6.33
C GLY A 117 8.88 -6.89 5.09
N VAL A 118 9.33 -7.24 3.90
CA VAL A 118 8.70 -6.88 2.63
C VAL A 118 7.93 -8.06 2.08
N GLY A 119 6.62 -8.01 2.16
CA GLY A 119 5.73 -8.98 1.52
C GLY A 119 5.21 -8.49 0.17
N HIS A 120 4.43 -9.32 -0.53
CA HIS A 120 3.88 -9.03 -1.86
C HIS A 120 3.15 -7.68 -1.93
N LYS A 121 2.32 -7.35 -0.92
CA LYS A 121 1.62 -6.05 -0.87
C LYS A 121 2.60 -4.88 -0.79
N THR A 122 3.60 -4.95 0.10
CA THR A 122 4.61 -3.90 0.25
C THR A 122 5.40 -3.72 -1.04
N ALA A 123 5.88 -4.81 -1.65
CA ALA A 123 6.56 -4.78 -2.94
C ALA A 123 5.67 -4.13 -4.03
N SER A 124 4.39 -4.51 -4.10
CA SER A 124 3.43 -3.95 -5.06
C SER A 124 3.23 -2.44 -4.89
N VAL A 125 3.16 -1.94 -3.64
CA VAL A 125 3.05 -0.50 -3.37
C VAL A 125 4.32 0.23 -3.82
N VAL A 126 5.50 -0.27 -3.46
CA VAL A 126 6.78 0.33 -3.87
C VAL A 126 6.92 0.32 -5.38
N MET A 127 6.66 -0.80 -6.06
CA MET A 127 6.72 -0.89 -7.52
C MET A 127 5.78 0.10 -8.20
N SER A 128 4.55 0.26 -7.69
CA SER A 128 3.58 1.18 -8.29
C SER A 128 3.89 2.64 -8.01
N GLN A 129 4.25 2.98 -6.78
CA GLN A 129 4.33 4.37 -6.33
C GLN A 129 5.73 4.98 -6.52
N ALA A 130 6.81 4.20 -6.31
CA ALA A 130 8.16 4.69 -6.54
C ALA A 130 8.59 4.59 -8.00
N PHE A 131 8.17 3.54 -8.70
CA PHE A 131 8.68 3.23 -10.05
C PHE A 131 7.63 3.33 -11.15
N GLY A 132 6.38 3.63 -10.83
CA GLY A 132 5.30 3.71 -11.82
C GLY A 132 4.96 2.38 -12.50
N VAL A 133 5.51 1.26 -12.02
CA VAL A 133 5.23 -0.06 -12.58
C VAL A 133 3.79 -0.45 -12.27
N PRO A 134 2.98 -0.83 -13.27
CA PRO A 134 1.60 -1.20 -13.02
C PRO A 134 1.49 -2.39 -12.06
N ALA A 135 0.93 -2.14 -10.88
CA ALA A 135 0.65 -3.11 -9.84
C ALA A 135 -0.72 -2.85 -9.22
N PHE A 136 -1.30 -3.89 -8.64
CA PHE A 136 -2.59 -3.77 -7.95
C PHE A 136 -2.45 -4.29 -6.52
N PRO A 137 -1.85 -3.50 -5.61
CA PRO A 137 -1.69 -3.93 -4.22
C PRO A 137 -3.06 -4.04 -3.54
N VAL A 138 -3.47 -5.26 -3.22
CA VAL A 138 -4.77 -5.52 -2.59
C VAL A 138 -4.61 -5.57 -1.07
N ASP A 139 -5.26 -4.63 -0.40
CA ASP A 139 -5.39 -4.59 1.05
C ASP A 139 -6.77 -5.04 1.53
N THR A 140 -7.01 -4.95 2.82
CA THR A 140 -8.31 -5.31 3.43
C THR A 140 -9.46 -4.42 2.95
N HIS A 141 -9.20 -3.16 2.58
CA HIS A 141 -10.21 -2.26 2.02
C HIS A 141 -10.59 -2.72 0.61
N ILE A 142 -9.59 -2.91 -0.25
CA ILE A 142 -9.81 -3.33 -1.64
C ILE A 142 -10.49 -4.71 -1.68
N HIS A 143 -10.00 -5.67 -0.90
CA HIS A 143 -10.61 -7.00 -0.82
C HIS A 143 -12.08 -6.93 -0.40
N ARG A 144 -12.39 -6.16 0.65
CA ARG A 144 -13.76 -5.95 1.13
C ARG A 144 -14.66 -5.31 0.08
N LEU A 145 -14.21 -4.23 -0.55
CA LEU A 145 -15.01 -3.51 -1.52
C LEU A 145 -15.21 -4.30 -2.81
N ALA A 146 -14.16 -4.92 -3.34
CA ALA A 146 -14.26 -5.77 -4.51
C ALA A 146 -15.24 -6.95 -4.30
N THR A 147 -15.27 -7.51 -3.08
CA THR A 147 -16.22 -8.54 -2.70
C THR A 147 -17.65 -7.97 -2.61
N ARG A 148 -17.84 -6.83 -1.92
CA ARG A 148 -19.15 -6.14 -1.84
C ARG A 148 -19.70 -5.81 -3.23
N TRP A 149 -18.87 -5.27 -4.09
CA TRP A 149 -19.27 -4.92 -5.46
C TRP A 149 -19.38 -6.11 -6.41
N LYS A 150 -19.22 -7.35 -5.91
CA LYS A 150 -19.28 -8.59 -6.69
C LYS A 150 -18.31 -8.60 -7.89
N LEU A 151 -17.17 -7.95 -7.76
CA LEU A 151 -16.09 -7.95 -8.75
C LEU A 151 -15.21 -9.20 -8.61
N THR A 152 -15.13 -9.76 -7.41
CA THR A 152 -14.45 -11.01 -7.06
C THR A 152 -15.37 -11.93 -6.29
N ASN A 153 -15.02 -13.22 -6.19
CA ASN A 153 -15.71 -14.18 -5.33
C ASN A 153 -15.34 -14.07 -3.83
N GLY A 154 -14.37 -13.22 -3.50
CA GLY A 154 -13.96 -12.98 -2.13
C GLY A 154 -13.21 -14.11 -1.44
N LYS A 155 -12.72 -15.12 -2.19
CA LYS A 155 -12.04 -16.28 -1.63
C LYS A 155 -10.82 -15.92 -0.77
N ASN A 156 -9.94 -15.08 -1.30
CA ASN A 156 -8.75 -14.54 -0.64
C ASN A 156 -8.23 -13.31 -1.39
N VAL A 157 -7.19 -12.69 -0.86
CA VAL A 157 -6.56 -11.47 -1.41
C VAL A 157 -5.94 -11.74 -2.78
N GLU A 158 -5.25 -12.86 -2.96
CA GLU A 158 -4.59 -13.25 -4.20
C GLU A 158 -5.61 -13.45 -5.34
N GLN A 159 -6.76 -14.07 -5.03
CA GLN A 159 -7.84 -14.22 -6.02
C GLN A 159 -8.44 -12.85 -6.36
N THR A 160 -8.61 -11.99 -5.39
CA THR A 160 -9.11 -10.61 -5.61
C THR A 160 -8.17 -9.83 -6.52
N GLU A 161 -6.86 -9.89 -6.29
CA GLU A 161 -5.88 -9.25 -7.16
C GLU A 161 -5.96 -9.75 -8.60
N LYS A 162 -5.99 -11.08 -8.79
CA LYS A 162 -6.15 -11.70 -10.11
C LYS A 162 -7.44 -11.26 -10.83
N ASP A 163 -8.55 -11.22 -10.08
CA ASP A 163 -9.83 -10.82 -10.64
C ASP A 163 -9.83 -9.35 -11.05
N LEU A 164 -9.31 -8.45 -10.21
CA LEU A 164 -9.24 -7.02 -10.51
C LEU A 164 -8.31 -6.73 -11.68
N LYS A 165 -7.13 -7.35 -11.73
CA LYS A 165 -6.20 -7.24 -12.86
C LYS A 165 -6.81 -7.70 -14.20
N ARG A 166 -7.71 -8.68 -14.17
CA ARG A 166 -8.42 -9.14 -15.37
C ARG A 166 -9.57 -8.22 -15.78
N LEU A 167 -10.19 -7.53 -14.82
CA LEU A 167 -11.37 -6.69 -15.04
C LEU A 167 -11.03 -5.27 -15.49
N PHE A 168 -9.91 -4.73 -15.03
CA PHE A 168 -9.52 -3.36 -15.30
C PHE A 168 -8.26 -3.28 -16.17
N PRO A 169 -8.19 -2.28 -17.08
CA PRO A 169 -7.01 -2.04 -17.89
C PRO A 169 -5.77 -1.79 -17.02
N LYS A 170 -4.63 -2.27 -17.48
CA LYS A 170 -3.36 -2.21 -16.74
C LYS A 170 -2.93 -0.77 -16.42
N GLU A 171 -3.25 0.14 -17.31
CA GLU A 171 -2.88 1.56 -17.25
C GLU A 171 -3.49 2.30 -16.05
N ILE A 172 -4.64 1.82 -15.54
CA ILE A 172 -5.33 2.48 -14.44
C ILE A 172 -5.06 1.82 -13.08
N TRP A 173 -4.34 0.70 -13.00
CA TRP A 173 -4.19 -0.06 -11.75
C TRP A 173 -3.58 0.78 -10.62
N ASN A 174 -2.52 1.55 -10.91
CA ASN A 174 -1.83 2.36 -9.90
C ASN A 174 -2.71 3.46 -9.31
N LYS A 175 -3.61 4.02 -10.10
CA LYS A 175 -4.59 5.02 -9.65
C LYS A 175 -5.78 4.35 -8.97
N LEU A 176 -6.33 3.34 -9.61
CA LEU A 176 -7.57 2.69 -9.18
C LEU A 176 -7.46 2.07 -7.78
N HIS A 177 -6.33 1.48 -7.42
CA HIS A 177 -6.17 0.91 -6.09
C HIS A 177 -6.25 1.98 -4.99
N LEU A 178 -5.67 3.18 -5.20
CA LEU A 178 -5.78 4.31 -4.27
C LEU A 178 -7.21 4.85 -4.21
N GLN A 179 -7.86 4.98 -5.35
CA GLN A 179 -9.27 5.42 -5.43
C GLN A 179 -10.18 4.48 -4.62
N ILE A 180 -9.98 3.16 -4.73
CA ILE A 180 -10.76 2.19 -3.95
C ILE A 180 -10.50 2.33 -2.45
N ILE A 181 -9.25 2.57 -2.04
CA ILE A 181 -8.89 2.78 -0.62
C ILE A 181 -9.57 4.05 -0.09
N PHE A 182 -9.48 5.16 -0.82
CA PHE A 182 -10.11 6.43 -0.42
C PHE A 182 -11.62 6.29 -0.30
N PHE A 183 -12.27 5.70 -1.31
CA PHE A 183 -13.70 5.41 -1.27
C PHE A 183 -14.07 4.50 -0.09
N GLY A 184 -13.26 3.50 0.20
CA GLY A 184 -13.49 2.58 1.30
C GLY A 184 -13.40 3.22 2.68
N ARG A 185 -12.62 4.28 2.81
CA ARG A 185 -12.49 5.07 4.05
C ARG A 185 -13.65 6.05 4.22
N GLU A 186 -14.06 6.69 3.14
CA GLU A 186 -15.03 7.80 3.16
C GLU A 186 -16.49 7.30 3.05
N TYR A 187 -16.81 6.49 2.04
CA TYR A 187 -18.19 6.13 1.71
C TYR A 187 -18.56 4.68 2.04
N CYS A 188 -17.60 3.79 2.18
CA CYS A 188 -17.87 2.37 2.32
C CYS A 188 -17.07 1.71 3.46
N PRO A 189 -17.26 2.16 4.72
CA PRO A 189 -16.53 1.66 5.87
C PRO A 189 -16.83 0.18 6.16
N ALA A 190 -15.97 -0.46 6.96
CA ALA A 190 -16.15 -1.86 7.35
C ALA A 190 -17.33 -2.05 8.30
N ARG A 191 -17.56 -1.08 9.20
CA ARG A 191 -18.64 -1.06 10.20
C ARG A 191 -19.57 0.11 9.95
N GLY A 192 -20.86 -0.06 10.23
CA GLY A 192 -21.86 1.00 10.06
C GLY A 192 -22.18 1.37 8.60
N HIS A 193 -21.71 0.58 7.63
CA HIS A 193 -22.04 0.79 6.22
C HIS A 193 -23.52 0.52 5.95
N LYS A 194 -24.17 1.46 5.28
CA LYS A 194 -25.53 1.31 4.77
C LYS A 194 -25.49 1.31 3.25
N ILE A 195 -26.18 0.36 2.63
CA ILE A 195 -26.17 0.19 1.16
C ILE A 195 -26.78 1.42 0.48
N GLU A 196 -27.90 1.91 1.01
CA GLU A 196 -28.66 3.06 0.51
C GLU A 196 -27.85 4.37 0.50
N ASP A 197 -26.92 4.53 1.44
CA ASP A 197 -26.10 5.74 1.57
C ASP A 197 -24.81 5.65 0.74
N CYS A 198 -24.46 4.46 0.25
CA CYS A 198 -23.21 4.23 -0.48
C CYS A 198 -23.40 4.40 -1.98
N LEU A 199 -22.71 5.37 -2.58
CA LEU A 199 -22.85 5.74 -4.00
C LEU A 199 -22.64 4.57 -4.98
N ILE A 200 -21.80 3.62 -4.65
CA ILE A 200 -21.56 2.44 -5.50
C ILE A 200 -22.46 1.28 -5.10
N CYS A 201 -22.55 0.97 -3.79
CA CYS A 201 -23.26 -0.24 -3.35
C CYS A 201 -24.77 -0.21 -3.71
N ARG A 202 -25.41 0.93 -3.61
CA ARG A 202 -26.85 1.08 -3.95
C ARG A 202 -27.18 0.81 -5.41
N GLU A 203 -26.20 0.97 -6.30
CA GLU A 203 -26.37 0.76 -7.73
C GLU A 203 -25.95 -0.66 -8.17
N VAL A 204 -25.00 -1.28 -7.45
CA VAL A 204 -24.41 -2.57 -7.88
C VAL A 204 -24.92 -3.77 -7.11
N LEU A 205 -25.62 -3.60 -5.96
CA LEU A 205 -26.20 -4.67 -5.15
C LEU A 205 -27.68 -4.84 -5.35
#